data_46b56740c9fb10ed0cb3a57ca91bdb57
#
_entry.id   46b56740c9fb10ed0cb3a57ca91bdb57
#
_cell.length_a   1.000
_cell.length_b   1.000
_cell.length_c   1.000
_cell.angle_alpha   90.00
_cell.angle_beta   90.00
_cell.angle_gamma   90.00
#
_symmetry.space_group_name_H-M   'P 1'
#
loop_
_entity.id
_entity.type
_entity.pdbx_description
1 polymer ?
#
loop_
_entity_poly.entity_id
_entity_poly.type
_entity_poly.pdbx_seq_one_letter_code
_entity_poly.pdbx_strand_id
1 'polypeptide(L)'
;MELTVHTYGHIDAMFYCLNAIAMLMSSGFGESLMLVVTMSTVGYYALKMSYSGANGFKAHLGKVIAMVAMIYFMLLPKADMMIYDHVSKKQEKVDNLPIGFALPVGILETFGDLLTLGFEQAFTMVSNTNYRDYGMVFGARL
;
A
#
# COMPACT_ATOMS: atom_id res chain seq x y z
N MET A 1 -5.44 -11.83 -6.74
CA MET A 1 -6.10 -11.25 -5.53
C MET A 1 -6.57 -9.89 -5.95
N GLU A 2 -7.86 -9.64 -5.85
CA GLU A 2 -8.47 -8.37 -6.22
C GLU A 2 -8.76 -7.59 -4.94
N LEU A 3 -8.16 -6.42 -4.81
CA LEU A 3 -8.39 -5.50 -3.69
C LEU A 3 -9.27 -4.35 -4.19
N THR A 4 -10.30 -4.01 -3.43
CA THR A 4 -11.16 -2.86 -3.73
C THR A 4 -10.80 -1.72 -2.78
N VAL A 5 -10.67 -0.53 -3.32
CA VAL A 5 -10.38 0.70 -2.57
C VAL A 5 -11.45 1.72 -2.90
N HIS A 6 -11.96 2.38 -1.88
CA HIS A 6 -12.99 3.39 -2.00
C HIS A 6 -12.38 4.79 -1.91
N THR A 7 -12.85 5.71 -2.75
CA THR A 7 -12.42 7.11 -2.74
C THR A 7 -13.61 8.05 -2.82
N TYR A 8 -13.41 9.29 -2.41
CA TYR A 8 -14.46 10.29 -2.33
C TYR A 8 -14.09 11.53 -3.18
N GLY A 9 -14.15 11.38 -4.52
CA GLY A 9 -13.95 12.47 -5.46
C GLY A 9 -12.53 12.65 -6.00
N HIS A 10 -11.60 11.72 -5.73
CA HIS A 10 -10.20 11.80 -6.16
C HIS A 10 -9.73 10.57 -6.95
N ILE A 11 -10.66 9.91 -7.66
CA ILE A 11 -10.37 8.67 -8.39
C ILE A 11 -9.22 8.83 -9.39
N ASP A 12 -9.24 9.90 -10.18
CA ASP A 12 -8.23 10.14 -11.24
C ASP A 12 -6.83 10.27 -10.64
N ALA A 13 -6.67 11.04 -9.56
CA ALA A 13 -5.38 11.23 -8.90
C ALA A 13 -4.85 9.91 -8.31
N MET A 14 -5.71 9.14 -7.68
CA MET A 14 -5.36 7.85 -7.09
C MET A 14 -5.01 6.83 -8.16
N PHE A 15 -5.79 6.76 -9.24
CA PHE A 15 -5.53 5.90 -10.39
C PHE A 15 -4.17 6.22 -11.02
N TYR A 16 -3.89 7.49 -11.35
CA TYR A 16 -2.61 7.86 -11.96
C TYR A 16 -1.42 7.55 -11.06
N CYS A 17 -1.54 7.78 -9.75
CA CYS A 17 -0.49 7.49 -8.80
C CYS A 17 -0.19 5.99 -8.71
N LEU A 18 -1.21 5.16 -8.52
CA LEU A 18 -1.06 3.71 -8.40
C LEU A 18 -0.63 3.07 -9.73
N ASN A 19 -1.17 3.54 -10.85
CA ASN A 19 -0.78 3.06 -12.17
C ASN A 19 0.67 3.42 -12.51
N ALA A 20 1.14 4.62 -12.13
CA ALA A 20 2.54 5.00 -12.27
C ALA A 20 3.46 4.07 -11.46
N ILE A 21 3.10 3.72 -10.23
CA ILE A 21 3.85 2.76 -9.41
C ILE A 21 3.85 1.38 -10.09
N ALA A 22 2.71 0.90 -10.57
CA ALA A 22 2.60 -0.38 -11.26
C ALA A 22 3.48 -0.42 -12.53
N MET A 23 3.46 0.65 -13.32
CA MET A 23 4.30 0.78 -14.52
C MET A 23 5.80 0.84 -14.19
N LEU A 24 6.20 1.62 -13.18
CA LEU A 24 7.59 1.70 -12.73
C LEU A 24 8.09 0.33 -12.25
N MET A 25 7.29 -0.36 -11.47
CA MET A 25 7.67 -1.66 -10.89
C MET A 25 7.58 -2.83 -11.88
N SER A 26 6.83 -2.68 -12.97
CA SER A 26 6.80 -3.67 -14.06
C SER A 26 7.88 -3.43 -15.13
N SER A 27 8.54 -2.30 -15.09
CA SER A 27 9.66 -1.97 -15.98
C SER A 27 10.99 -2.53 -15.46
N GLY A 28 12.03 -2.54 -16.28
CA GLY A 28 13.40 -2.88 -15.86
C GLY A 28 13.95 -2.00 -14.73
N PHE A 29 13.33 -0.84 -14.48
CA PHE A 29 13.64 0.00 -13.32
C PHE A 29 13.26 -0.70 -12.00
N GLY A 30 12.10 -1.35 -11.93
CA GLY A 30 11.67 -2.11 -10.74
C GLY A 30 12.64 -3.22 -10.37
N GLU A 31 13.12 -3.98 -11.38
CA GLU A 31 14.13 -5.03 -11.17
C GLU A 31 15.45 -4.43 -10.66
N SER A 32 15.91 -3.34 -11.28
CA SER A 32 17.14 -2.64 -10.87
C SER A 32 17.04 -2.11 -9.45
N LEU A 33 15.89 -1.56 -9.07
CA LEU A 33 15.64 -1.04 -7.73
C LEU A 33 15.66 -2.16 -6.69
N MET A 34 15.01 -3.30 -6.96
CA MET A 34 15.07 -4.49 -6.10
C MET A 34 16.50 -4.97 -5.89
N LEU A 35 17.29 -4.99 -6.96
CA LEU A 35 18.68 -5.42 -6.91
C LEU A 35 19.53 -4.47 -6.06
N VAL A 36 19.38 -3.15 -6.25
CA VAL A 36 20.11 -2.14 -5.46
C VAL A 36 19.74 -2.22 -3.98
N VAL A 37 18.46 -2.34 -3.64
CA VAL A 37 18.00 -2.46 -2.25
C VAL A 37 18.53 -3.75 -1.62
N THR A 38 18.48 -4.86 -2.35
CA THR A 38 19.01 -6.14 -1.87
C THR A 38 20.53 -6.08 -1.64
N MET A 39 21.29 -5.54 -2.59
CA MET A 39 22.74 -5.39 -2.46
C MET A 39 23.11 -4.45 -1.31
N SER A 40 22.39 -3.33 -1.14
CA SER A 40 22.61 -2.40 -0.04
C SER A 40 22.35 -3.08 1.31
N THR A 41 21.29 -3.88 1.41
CA THR A 41 20.95 -4.64 2.63
C THR A 41 22.02 -5.65 2.95
N VAL A 42 22.44 -6.45 1.98
CA VAL A 42 23.51 -7.45 2.14
C VAL A 42 24.82 -6.76 2.53
N GLY A 43 25.19 -5.68 1.85
CA GLY A 43 26.40 -4.90 2.14
C GLY A 43 26.40 -4.34 3.58
N TYR A 44 25.29 -3.74 4.01
CA TYR A 44 25.15 -3.23 5.37
C TYR A 44 25.36 -4.34 6.44
N TYR A 45 24.70 -5.48 6.24
CA TYR A 45 24.85 -6.59 7.19
C TYR A 45 26.22 -7.27 7.10
N ALA A 46 26.85 -7.34 5.93
CA ALA A 46 28.20 -7.85 5.77
C ALA A 46 29.23 -7.01 6.58
N LEU A 47 29.11 -5.68 6.52
CA LEU A 47 29.91 -4.79 7.35
C LEU A 47 29.65 -5.04 8.84
N LYS A 48 28.40 -5.15 9.24
CA LYS A 48 28.04 -5.42 10.64
C LYS A 48 28.54 -6.76 11.15
N MET A 49 28.53 -7.80 10.31
CA MET A 49 29.13 -9.11 10.62
C MET A 49 30.63 -9.01 10.84
N SER A 50 31.35 -8.22 10.03
CA SER A 50 32.79 -8.02 10.15
C SER A 50 33.20 -7.44 11.51
N TYR A 51 32.35 -6.58 12.08
CA TYR A 51 32.60 -5.97 13.40
C TYR A 51 32.13 -6.83 14.59
N SER A 52 31.26 -7.82 14.39
CA SER A 52 30.58 -8.54 15.48
C SER A 52 31.25 -9.88 15.88
N GLY A 53 32.31 -10.31 15.19
CA GLY A 53 32.99 -11.58 15.44
C GLY A 53 32.15 -12.83 15.12
N ALA A 54 32.68 -14.01 15.41
CA ALA A 54 32.10 -15.29 14.97
C ALA A 54 30.69 -15.58 15.51
N ASN A 55 30.37 -15.13 16.72
CA ASN A 55 29.03 -15.33 17.31
C ASN A 55 27.98 -14.39 16.70
N GLY A 56 28.40 -13.24 16.19
CA GLY A 56 27.52 -12.31 15.50
C GLY A 56 27.11 -12.80 14.11
N PHE A 57 27.95 -13.62 13.47
CA PHE A 57 27.70 -14.08 12.11
C PHE A 57 26.36 -14.83 11.98
N LYS A 58 26.11 -15.84 12.80
CA LYS A 58 24.87 -16.63 12.76
C LYS A 58 23.63 -15.79 13.03
N ALA A 59 23.70 -14.86 13.98
CA ALA A 59 22.58 -13.99 14.35
C ALA A 59 22.24 -12.99 13.23
N HIS A 60 23.26 -12.47 12.53
CA HIS A 60 23.04 -11.51 11.45
C HIS A 60 22.65 -12.18 10.13
N LEU A 61 23.13 -13.40 9.85
CA LEU A 61 22.78 -14.16 8.66
C LEU A 61 21.27 -14.41 8.57
N GLY A 62 20.64 -14.84 9.64
CA GLY A 62 19.19 -15.04 9.70
C GLY A 62 18.41 -13.74 9.39
N LYS A 63 18.89 -12.59 9.88
CA LYS A 63 18.28 -11.29 9.61
C LYS A 63 18.41 -10.88 8.15
N VAL A 64 19.56 -11.13 7.52
CA VAL A 64 19.77 -10.86 6.09
C VAL A 64 18.78 -11.67 5.25
N ILE A 65 18.71 -12.98 5.51
CA ILE A 65 17.81 -13.87 4.78
C ILE A 65 16.35 -13.42 4.95
N ALA A 66 15.94 -13.12 6.19
CA ALA A 66 14.57 -12.67 6.46
C ALA A 66 14.26 -11.34 5.76
N MET A 67 15.19 -10.40 5.74
CA MET A 67 15.00 -9.09 5.13
C MET A 67 14.94 -9.17 3.61
N VAL A 68 15.83 -9.95 3.00
CA VAL A 68 15.81 -10.21 1.55
C VAL A 68 14.52 -10.93 1.16
N ALA A 69 14.14 -11.98 1.90
CA ALA A 69 12.89 -12.70 1.65
C ALA A 69 11.68 -11.76 1.76
N MET A 70 11.66 -10.85 2.74
CA MET A 70 10.58 -9.87 2.91
C MET A 70 10.49 -8.90 1.72
N ILE A 71 11.62 -8.37 1.23
CA ILE A 71 11.68 -7.50 0.06
C ILE A 71 11.09 -8.21 -1.16
N TYR A 72 11.54 -9.43 -1.43
CA TYR A 72 11.04 -10.20 -2.56
C TYR A 72 9.56 -10.57 -2.40
N PHE A 73 9.14 -10.94 -1.20
CA PHE A 73 7.73 -11.25 -0.91
C PHE A 73 6.80 -10.04 -1.09
N MET A 74 7.29 -8.83 -0.82
CA MET A 74 6.49 -7.62 -1.00
C MET A 74 6.45 -7.09 -2.44
N LEU A 75 7.53 -7.27 -3.20
CA LEU A 75 7.67 -6.63 -4.51
C LEU A 75 7.40 -7.57 -5.70
N LEU A 76 7.64 -8.88 -5.56
CA LEU A 76 7.43 -9.86 -6.63
C LEU A 76 5.96 -10.20 -6.88
N PRO A 77 5.15 -10.53 -5.86
CA PRO A 77 3.76 -10.84 -6.08
C PRO A 77 3.00 -9.58 -6.47
N LYS A 78 2.15 -9.71 -7.48
CA LYS A 78 1.33 -8.62 -8.01
C LYS A 78 -0.14 -8.88 -7.69
N ALA A 79 -0.88 -7.82 -7.47
CA ALA A 79 -2.32 -7.84 -7.24
C ALA A 79 -2.98 -6.79 -8.15
N ASP A 80 -4.21 -7.05 -8.51
CA ASP A 80 -5.06 -6.07 -9.18
C ASP A 80 -5.84 -5.28 -8.12
N MET A 81 -5.98 -3.99 -8.34
CA MET A 81 -6.68 -3.10 -7.44
C MET A 81 -7.81 -2.40 -8.19
N MET A 82 -9.02 -2.49 -7.66
CA MET A 82 -10.18 -1.76 -8.17
C MET A 82 -10.41 -0.53 -7.30
N ILE A 83 -10.48 0.64 -7.92
CA ILE A 83 -10.75 1.91 -7.24
C ILE A 83 -12.20 2.27 -7.53
N TYR A 84 -12.99 2.49 -6.50
CA TYR A 84 -14.39 2.90 -6.61
C TYR A 84 -14.58 4.29 -5.98
N ASP A 85 -15.12 5.22 -6.75
CA ASP A 85 -15.42 6.56 -6.24
C ASP A 85 -16.90 6.69 -5.88
N HIS A 86 -17.16 6.96 -4.61
CA HIS A 86 -18.52 7.14 -4.09
C HIS A 86 -19.20 8.40 -4.59
N VAL A 87 -18.45 9.44 -4.97
CA VAL A 87 -18.99 10.72 -5.41
C VAL A 87 -19.35 10.68 -6.90
N SER A 88 -18.43 10.25 -7.76
CA SER A 88 -18.65 10.18 -9.21
C SER A 88 -19.28 8.87 -9.68
N LYS A 89 -19.34 7.85 -8.79
CA LYS A 89 -19.78 6.47 -9.12
C LYS A 89 -18.96 5.81 -10.22
N LYS A 90 -17.74 6.31 -10.46
CA LYS A 90 -16.79 5.73 -11.39
C LYS A 90 -15.98 4.61 -10.77
N GLN A 91 -15.52 3.71 -11.62
CA GLN A 91 -14.61 2.62 -11.25
C GLN A 91 -13.41 2.64 -12.19
N GLU A 92 -12.23 2.49 -11.63
CA GLU A 92 -10.97 2.38 -12.35
C GLU A 92 -10.20 1.18 -11.84
N LYS A 93 -9.53 0.44 -12.74
CA LYS A 93 -8.76 -0.73 -12.39
C LYS A 93 -7.27 -0.48 -12.61
N VAL A 94 -6.46 -0.79 -11.61
CA VAL A 94 -5.00 -0.80 -11.70
C VAL A 94 -4.53 -2.24 -11.68
N ASP A 95 -3.89 -2.67 -12.76
CA ASP A 95 -3.36 -4.02 -12.91
C ASP A 95 -1.89 -4.09 -12.50
N ASN A 96 -1.47 -5.27 -12.02
CA ASN A 96 -0.06 -5.57 -11.74
C ASN A 96 0.60 -4.69 -10.66
N LEU A 97 -0.14 -4.22 -9.68
CA LEU A 97 0.42 -3.48 -8.56
C LEU A 97 1.14 -4.44 -7.60
N PRO A 98 2.41 -4.18 -7.20
CA PRO A 98 3.09 -5.02 -6.22
C PRO A 98 2.33 -5.05 -4.89
N ILE A 99 2.24 -6.24 -4.28
CA ILE A 99 1.49 -6.44 -3.03
C ILE A 99 1.99 -5.53 -1.90
N GLY A 100 3.29 -5.23 -1.87
CA GLY A 100 3.87 -4.31 -0.90
C GLY A 100 3.32 -2.89 -0.95
N PHE A 101 2.74 -2.47 -2.07
CA PHE A 101 2.00 -1.19 -2.20
C PHE A 101 0.50 -1.40 -2.06
N ALA A 102 -0.04 -2.49 -2.61
CA ALA A 102 -1.46 -2.78 -2.56
C ALA A 102 -1.98 -3.02 -1.14
N LEU A 103 -1.25 -3.77 -0.30
CA LEU A 103 -1.66 -4.08 1.06
C LEU A 103 -1.76 -2.84 1.98
N PRO A 104 -0.74 -1.95 2.06
CA PRO A 104 -0.87 -0.74 2.89
C PRO A 104 -2.04 0.14 2.47
N VAL A 105 -2.27 0.29 1.17
CA VAL A 105 -3.41 1.08 0.65
C VAL A 105 -4.73 0.44 1.06
N GLY A 106 -4.88 -0.87 0.89
CA GLY A 106 -6.09 -1.59 1.30
C GLY A 106 -6.34 -1.57 2.82
N ILE A 107 -5.27 -1.64 3.63
CA ILE A 107 -5.39 -1.54 5.10
C ILE A 107 -5.84 -0.14 5.51
N LEU A 108 -5.22 0.90 4.94
CA LEU A 108 -5.57 2.29 5.24
C LEU A 108 -7.02 2.61 4.85
N GLU A 109 -7.45 2.07 3.73
CA GLU A 109 -8.83 2.21 3.27
C GLU A 109 -9.82 1.51 4.21
N THR A 110 -9.57 0.24 4.55
CA THR A 110 -10.41 -0.50 5.50
C THR A 110 -10.52 0.24 6.84
N PHE A 111 -9.41 0.83 7.30
CA PHE A 111 -9.41 1.64 8.52
C PHE A 111 -10.23 2.93 8.36
N GLY A 112 -10.14 3.60 7.20
CA GLY A 112 -10.95 4.76 6.86
C GLY A 112 -12.45 4.47 6.86
N ASP A 113 -12.84 3.35 6.24
CA ASP A 113 -14.23 2.88 6.21
C ASP A 113 -14.76 2.56 7.62
N LEU A 114 -13.96 1.88 8.45
CA LEU A 114 -14.33 1.59 9.84
C LEU A 114 -14.52 2.86 10.66
N LEU A 115 -13.64 3.86 10.48
CA LEU A 115 -13.81 5.16 11.14
C LEU A 115 -15.08 5.85 10.67
N THR A 116 -15.34 5.87 9.36
CA THR A 116 -16.55 6.49 8.80
C THR A 116 -17.82 5.83 9.36
N LEU A 117 -17.84 4.49 9.40
CA LEU A 117 -18.94 3.72 9.99
C LEU A 117 -19.12 4.04 11.49
N GLY A 118 -18.01 4.14 12.23
CA GLY A 118 -18.03 4.52 13.65
C GLY A 118 -18.62 5.92 13.87
N PHE A 119 -18.25 6.88 13.03
CA PHE A 119 -18.84 8.24 13.06
C PHE A 119 -20.32 8.21 12.70
N GLU A 120 -20.73 7.49 11.66
CA GLU A 120 -22.13 7.32 11.30
C GLU A 120 -22.95 6.78 12.48
N GLN A 121 -22.46 5.74 13.15
CA GLN A 121 -23.14 5.16 14.31
C GLN A 121 -23.21 6.12 15.51
N ALA A 122 -22.15 6.89 15.75
CA ALA A 122 -22.11 7.84 16.86
C ALA A 122 -23.04 9.04 16.63
N PHE A 123 -23.21 9.45 15.37
CA PHE A 123 -23.98 10.64 15.00
C PHE A 123 -25.34 10.36 14.35
N THR A 124 -25.85 9.13 14.39
CA THR A 124 -27.16 8.72 13.85
C THR A 124 -28.35 9.49 14.46
N MET A 125 -28.15 10.30 15.49
CA MET A 125 -29.20 11.20 16.02
C MET A 125 -29.45 12.47 15.19
N VAL A 126 -28.55 12.77 14.22
CA VAL A 126 -28.71 13.92 13.33
C VAL A 126 -29.16 13.41 11.98
N SER A 127 -30.45 13.53 11.72
CA SER A 127 -31.18 13.10 10.53
C SER A 127 -30.38 13.15 9.20
N ASN A 128 -30.35 12.01 8.50
CA ASN A 128 -30.10 11.86 7.06
C ASN A 128 -28.74 12.26 6.47
N THR A 129 -27.66 12.35 7.24
CA THR A 129 -26.32 12.55 6.66
C THR A 129 -25.61 11.21 6.49
N ASN A 130 -25.56 10.72 5.29
CA ASN A 130 -24.90 9.47 4.92
C ASN A 130 -23.41 9.75 4.65
N TYR A 131 -22.57 9.68 5.67
CA TYR A 131 -21.12 9.90 5.56
C TYR A 131 -20.44 8.92 4.61
N ARG A 132 -21.01 7.74 4.42
CA ARG A 132 -20.51 6.71 3.53
C ARG A 132 -20.63 7.07 2.05
N ASP A 133 -21.67 7.84 1.69
CA ASP A 133 -21.90 8.25 0.30
C ASP A 133 -21.15 9.53 -0.06
N TYR A 134 -20.84 10.38 0.91
CA TYR A 134 -20.28 11.72 0.68
C TYR A 134 -18.95 11.98 1.38
N GLY A 135 -18.45 11.03 2.21
CA GLY A 135 -17.27 11.22 3.02
C GLY A 135 -17.42 12.28 4.10
N MET A 136 -16.36 12.57 4.84
CA MET A 136 -16.36 13.62 5.87
C MET A 136 -16.37 15.05 5.30
N VAL A 137 -16.45 15.23 3.99
CA VAL A 137 -16.34 16.54 3.30
C VAL A 137 -17.71 17.19 3.07
N PHE A 138 -18.76 16.68 3.71
CA PHE A 138 -20.12 17.18 3.51
C PHE A 138 -20.34 18.68 3.88
N GLY A 139 -19.49 19.25 4.72
CA GLY A 139 -19.54 20.68 5.08
C GLY A 139 -19.14 21.66 3.97
N ALA A 140 -18.64 21.17 2.84
CA ALA A 140 -18.23 22.01 1.71
C ALA A 140 -19.32 22.20 0.64
N ARG A 141 -20.53 21.71 0.87
CA ARG A 141 -21.68 21.78 -0.07
C ARG A 141 -22.91 22.45 0.51
N LEU A 142 -22.73 23.42 1.39
CA LEU A 142 -23.78 24.37 1.74
C LEU A 142 -23.67 25.62 0.89
#